data_359de5de604611dc1c029d41a8996c5e
#
_entry.id   359de5de604611dc1c029d41a8996c5e
#
_cell.length_a   1.000
_cell.length_b   1.000
_cell.length_c   1.000
_cell.angle_alpha   90.00
_cell.angle_beta   90.00
_cell.angle_gamma   90.00
#
_symmetry.space_group_name_H-M   'P 1'
#
loop_
_entity.id
_entity.type
_entity.pdbx_description
1 polymer ?
#
loop_
_entity_poly.entity_id
_entity_poly.type
_entity_poly.pdbx_seq_one_letter_code
_entity_poly.pdbx_strand_id
1 'polypeptide(L)'
;VTLTASLRLRRPGRPARPDAGATRALLLDTATALFAQHGVSATTIARIAQAAGLTAAMVHYYFRNRDALLDTVVAERLVPLIEYVWSPPDKVCSLRGMVRTIVARLMECADQRPWLAPLWMREVVNEGGELRDRVLAHLPTERLRAFAQELAQAQAQGQIHPGIDPRLVFLSILGTTLLPLATAGVWRRVWGQDQPLDRTAISAHACALIEHGLFSSRRRRP
;
A
#
# COMPACT_ATOMS: atom_id res chain seq x y z
N VAL A 1 -47.86 56.01 -14.44
CA VAL A 1 -48.10 54.71 -13.79
C VAL A 1 -46.77 53.92 -13.83
N THR A 2 -46.05 53.90 -12.71
CA THR A 2 -44.73 53.26 -12.64
C THR A 2 -44.91 51.92 -11.91
N LEU A 3 -44.74 50.82 -12.59
CA LEU A 3 -44.72 49.46 -12.02
C LEU A 3 -43.30 49.12 -11.51
N THR A 4 -43.12 49.06 -10.19
CA THR A 4 -41.91 48.59 -9.54
C THR A 4 -42.03 47.08 -9.35
N ALA A 5 -41.30 46.29 -10.17
CA ALA A 5 -41.21 44.84 -10.01
C ALA A 5 -40.22 44.53 -8.92
N SER A 6 -40.69 43.98 -7.81
CA SER A 6 -39.88 43.52 -6.66
C SER A 6 -39.27 42.16 -7.01
N LEU A 7 -37.97 42.14 -7.25
CA LEU A 7 -37.18 40.91 -7.41
C LEU A 7 -37.02 40.23 -6.04
N ARG A 8 -37.77 39.17 -5.79
CA ARG A 8 -37.56 38.27 -4.65
C ARG A 8 -36.28 37.48 -4.86
N LEU A 9 -35.20 37.81 -4.14
CA LEU A 9 -34.01 36.98 -4.04
C LEU A 9 -34.39 35.63 -3.44
N ARG A 10 -34.23 34.57 -4.24
CA ARG A 10 -34.32 33.18 -3.75
C ARG A 10 -33.26 32.96 -2.68
N ARG A 11 -33.69 32.59 -1.49
CA ARG A 11 -32.78 32.14 -0.42
C ARG A 11 -31.97 30.93 -0.93
N PRO A 12 -30.64 30.91 -0.68
CA PRO A 12 -29.83 29.71 -1.00
C PRO A 12 -30.42 28.49 -0.30
N GLY A 13 -30.69 27.45 -1.06
CA GLY A 13 -31.17 26.18 -0.52
C GLY A 13 -30.18 25.65 0.52
N ARG A 14 -30.72 24.95 1.54
CA ARG A 14 -29.95 24.24 2.55
C ARG A 14 -28.86 23.40 1.86
N PRO A 15 -27.56 23.52 2.25
CA PRO A 15 -26.52 22.71 1.63
C PRO A 15 -26.91 21.23 1.71
N ALA A 16 -26.75 20.53 0.60
CA ALA A 16 -27.05 19.11 0.52
C ALA A 16 -26.33 18.39 1.67
N ARG A 17 -27.06 17.55 2.40
CA ARG A 17 -26.48 16.74 3.47
C ARG A 17 -25.31 15.96 2.87
N PRO A 18 -24.06 16.08 3.40
CA PRO A 18 -22.96 15.31 2.89
C PRO A 18 -23.36 13.84 2.89
N ASP A 19 -23.08 13.13 1.81
CA ASP A 19 -23.28 11.69 1.74
C ASP A 19 -22.50 11.04 2.88
N ALA A 20 -23.20 10.32 3.76
CA ALA A 20 -22.61 9.71 4.95
C ALA A 20 -21.48 8.74 4.57
N GLY A 21 -21.62 8.04 3.43
CA GLY A 21 -20.60 7.16 2.89
C GLY A 21 -19.35 7.91 2.44
N ALA A 22 -19.54 9.02 1.70
CA ALA A 22 -18.43 9.87 1.25
C ALA A 22 -17.69 10.52 2.43
N THR A 23 -18.40 10.97 3.45
CA THR A 23 -17.80 11.56 4.67
C THR A 23 -16.97 10.53 5.44
N ARG A 24 -17.48 9.30 5.59
CA ARG A 24 -16.74 8.20 6.24
C ARG A 24 -15.49 7.84 5.46
N ALA A 25 -15.58 7.73 4.14
CA ALA A 25 -14.44 7.43 3.27
C ALA A 25 -13.38 8.53 3.36
N LEU A 26 -13.77 9.82 3.32
CA LEU A 26 -12.87 10.96 3.48
C LEU A 26 -12.08 10.88 4.81
N LEU A 27 -12.76 10.61 5.92
CA LEU A 27 -12.12 10.46 7.23
C LEU A 27 -11.11 9.32 7.24
N LEU A 28 -11.46 8.18 6.64
CA LEU A 28 -10.60 7.01 6.57
C LEU A 28 -9.37 7.27 5.70
N ASP A 29 -9.53 7.91 4.56
CA ASP A 29 -8.42 8.29 3.66
C ASP A 29 -7.51 9.33 4.32
N THR A 30 -8.09 10.33 5.00
CA THR A 30 -7.34 11.34 5.75
C THR A 30 -6.54 10.70 6.88
N ALA A 31 -7.14 9.79 7.66
CA ALA A 31 -6.46 9.06 8.72
C ALA A 31 -5.28 8.25 8.17
N THR A 32 -5.50 7.50 7.08
CA THR A 32 -4.48 6.67 6.44
C THR A 32 -3.29 7.52 5.95
N ALA A 33 -3.56 8.66 5.32
CA ALA A 33 -2.53 9.58 4.87
C ALA A 33 -1.72 10.18 6.04
N LEU A 34 -2.38 10.59 7.11
CA LEU A 34 -1.73 11.13 8.32
C LEU A 34 -0.89 10.06 9.03
N PHE A 35 -1.36 8.82 9.10
CA PHE A 35 -0.60 7.70 9.67
C PHE A 35 0.68 7.43 8.85
N ALA A 36 0.61 7.49 7.54
CA ALA A 36 1.78 7.36 6.68
C ALA A 36 2.80 8.49 6.89
N GLN A 37 2.32 9.73 7.08
CA GLN A 37 3.19 10.90 7.22
C GLN A 37 3.81 11.03 8.61
N HIS A 38 3.01 10.79 9.65
CA HIS A 38 3.39 11.13 11.03
C HIS A 38 3.48 9.93 11.97
N GLY A 39 3.01 8.78 11.54
CA GLY A 39 2.80 7.60 12.38
C GLY A 39 1.44 7.61 13.08
N VAL A 40 1.00 6.42 13.47
CA VAL A 40 -0.26 6.23 14.17
C VAL A 40 -0.22 6.89 15.54
N SER A 41 0.84 6.67 16.34
CA SER A 41 0.98 7.20 17.70
C SER A 41 0.95 8.74 17.75
N ALA A 42 1.51 9.43 16.76
CA ALA A 42 1.54 10.89 16.68
C ALA A 42 0.27 11.50 16.05
N THR A 43 -0.70 10.68 15.62
CA THR A 43 -1.92 11.14 14.95
C THR A 43 -3.12 10.97 15.85
N THR A 44 -3.68 12.09 16.32
CA THR A 44 -4.87 12.13 17.19
C THR A 44 -6.16 12.18 16.37
N ILE A 45 -7.29 11.78 16.98
CA ILE A 45 -8.63 11.92 16.40
C ILE A 45 -8.94 13.39 16.05
N ALA A 46 -8.53 14.33 16.90
CA ALA A 46 -8.70 15.77 16.65
C ALA A 46 -7.95 16.22 15.40
N ARG A 47 -6.72 15.73 15.19
CA ARG A 47 -5.92 16.05 14.02
C ARG A 47 -6.53 15.47 12.72
N ILE A 48 -7.08 14.27 12.79
CA ILE A 48 -7.79 13.65 11.64
C ILE A 48 -9.03 14.49 11.30
N ALA A 49 -9.83 14.82 12.30
CA ALA A 49 -11.02 15.66 12.11
C ALA A 49 -10.68 17.01 11.48
N GLN A 50 -9.69 17.70 12.03
CA GLN A 50 -9.21 18.98 11.51
C GLN A 50 -8.76 18.89 10.06
N ALA A 51 -7.95 17.90 9.73
CA ALA A 51 -7.43 17.69 8.37
C ALA A 51 -8.53 17.36 7.36
N ALA A 52 -9.61 16.67 7.81
CA ALA A 52 -10.78 16.39 6.99
C ALA A 52 -11.79 17.55 6.92
N GLY A 53 -11.57 18.66 7.63
CA GLY A 53 -12.53 19.78 7.73
C GLY A 53 -13.80 19.43 8.52
N LEU A 54 -13.70 18.49 9.47
CA LEU A 54 -14.81 17.95 10.25
C LEU A 54 -14.55 18.10 11.76
N THR A 55 -15.51 17.68 12.57
CA THR A 55 -15.38 17.69 14.04
C THR A 55 -14.95 16.34 14.59
N ALA A 56 -14.29 16.33 15.76
CA ALA A 56 -13.94 15.08 16.45
C ALA A 56 -15.17 14.22 16.77
N ALA A 57 -16.31 14.85 17.06
CA ALA A 57 -17.57 14.14 17.27
C ALA A 57 -18.02 13.34 16.04
N MET A 58 -17.77 13.85 14.82
CA MET A 58 -18.06 13.11 13.59
C MET A 58 -17.14 11.90 13.43
N VAL A 59 -15.86 12.00 13.78
CA VAL A 59 -14.96 10.82 13.74
C VAL A 59 -15.46 9.76 14.71
N HIS A 60 -15.84 10.13 15.94
CA HIS A 60 -16.40 9.17 16.91
C HIS A 60 -17.75 8.57 16.46
N TYR A 61 -18.55 9.35 15.74
CA TYR A 61 -19.81 8.84 15.15
C TYR A 61 -19.55 7.71 14.15
N TYR A 62 -18.53 7.84 13.29
CA TYR A 62 -18.23 6.84 12.26
C TYR A 62 -17.40 5.66 12.77
N PHE A 63 -16.47 5.90 13.70
CA PHE A 63 -15.46 4.91 14.10
C PHE A 63 -15.47 4.57 15.60
N ARG A 64 -16.48 5.04 16.36
CA ARG A 64 -16.68 4.71 17.76
C ARG A 64 -15.48 5.04 18.67
N ASN A 65 -14.29 4.52 18.37
CA ASN A 65 -13.04 4.78 19.10
C ASN A 65 -11.83 4.67 18.15
N ARG A 66 -10.63 4.93 18.70
CA ARG A 66 -9.37 4.86 17.95
C ARG A 66 -9.09 3.46 17.40
N ASP A 67 -9.27 2.42 18.21
CA ASP A 67 -8.99 1.05 17.79
C ASP A 67 -9.89 0.62 16.62
N ALA A 68 -11.18 0.93 16.69
CA ALA A 68 -12.10 0.68 15.60
C ALA A 68 -11.72 1.43 14.30
N LEU A 69 -11.15 2.64 14.42
CA LEU A 69 -10.59 3.35 13.25
C LEU A 69 -9.38 2.62 12.68
N LEU A 70 -8.44 2.16 13.51
CA LEU A 70 -7.26 1.41 13.08
C LEU A 70 -7.65 0.09 12.41
N ASP A 71 -8.57 -0.66 13.02
CA ASP A 71 -9.10 -1.89 12.45
C ASP A 71 -9.77 -1.64 11.09
N THR A 72 -10.49 -0.52 10.96
CA THR A 72 -11.14 -0.13 9.69
C THR A 72 -10.10 0.27 8.64
N VAL A 73 -9.03 0.98 9.01
CA VAL A 73 -7.91 1.31 8.08
C VAL A 73 -7.29 0.02 7.56
N VAL A 74 -7.02 -0.95 8.42
CA VAL A 74 -6.47 -2.23 7.99
C VAL A 74 -7.45 -2.96 7.07
N ALA A 75 -8.70 -3.15 7.50
CA ALA A 75 -9.69 -3.92 6.77
C ALA A 75 -10.07 -3.31 5.40
N GLU A 76 -10.17 -1.97 5.31
CA GLU A 76 -10.69 -1.32 4.10
C GLU A 76 -9.61 -0.66 3.23
N ARG A 77 -8.37 -0.50 3.72
CA ARG A 77 -7.29 0.12 2.94
C ARG A 77 -6.10 -0.81 2.71
N LEU A 78 -5.74 -1.66 3.65
CA LEU A 78 -4.59 -2.55 3.52
C LEU A 78 -4.96 -3.96 3.05
N VAL A 79 -5.98 -4.58 3.64
CA VAL A 79 -6.40 -5.95 3.29
C VAL A 79 -6.72 -6.10 1.80
N PRO A 80 -7.49 -5.20 1.15
CA PRO A 80 -7.75 -5.32 -0.28
C PRO A 80 -6.49 -5.28 -1.15
N LEU A 81 -5.43 -4.56 -0.71
CA LEU A 81 -4.16 -4.52 -1.43
C LEU A 81 -3.39 -5.83 -1.26
N ILE A 82 -3.39 -6.39 -0.04
CA ILE A 82 -2.79 -7.70 0.23
C ILE A 82 -3.47 -8.77 -0.61
N GLU A 83 -4.80 -8.78 -0.64
CA GLU A 83 -5.58 -9.71 -1.45
C GLU A 83 -5.30 -9.56 -2.94
N TYR A 84 -5.22 -8.32 -3.44
CA TYR A 84 -4.90 -8.05 -4.84
C TYR A 84 -3.51 -8.56 -5.22
N VAL A 85 -2.49 -8.29 -4.42
CA VAL A 85 -1.11 -8.77 -4.67
C VAL A 85 -1.08 -10.30 -4.76
N TRP A 86 -1.83 -10.98 -3.90
CA TRP A 86 -1.89 -12.43 -3.82
C TRP A 86 -3.05 -13.08 -4.58
N SER A 87 -3.84 -12.32 -5.33
CA SER A 87 -4.90 -12.91 -6.15
C SER A 87 -4.31 -13.83 -7.22
N PRO A 88 -5.01 -14.91 -7.59
CA PRO A 88 -4.58 -15.74 -8.68
C PRO A 88 -4.29 -14.93 -9.95
N PRO A 89 -3.27 -15.27 -10.73
CA PRO A 89 -3.06 -14.64 -12.02
C PRO A 89 -4.19 -15.05 -12.99
N ASP A 90 -4.57 -14.15 -13.90
CA ASP A 90 -5.66 -14.38 -14.89
C ASP A 90 -5.36 -15.56 -15.83
N LYS A 91 -4.09 -15.92 -15.97
CA LYS A 91 -3.62 -17.04 -16.79
C LYS A 91 -2.62 -17.85 -16.00
N VAL A 92 -2.59 -19.17 -16.26
CA VAL A 92 -1.53 -20.05 -15.75
C VAL A 92 -0.18 -19.47 -16.18
N CYS A 93 0.64 -19.11 -15.23
CA CYS A 93 1.94 -18.53 -15.49
C CYS A 93 3.05 -19.40 -14.88
N SER A 94 4.26 -19.28 -15.44
CA SER A 94 5.45 -19.88 -14.84
C SER A 94 5.77 -19.20 -13.50
N LEU A 95 6.60 -19.85 -12.68
CA LEU A 95 7.10 -19.28 -11.43
C LEU A 95 7.77 -17.89 -11.64
N ARG A 96 8.52 -17.73 -12.75
CA ARG A 96 9.06 -16.42 -13.15
C ARG A 96 7.96 -15.41 -13.46
N GLY A 97 6.89 -15.84 -14.13
CA GLY A 97 5.71 -15.00 -14.37
C GLY A 97 5.01 -14.60 -13.08
N MET A 98 4.90 -15.50 -12.11
CA MET A 98 4.33 -15.20 -10.78
C MET A 98 5.15 -14.14 -10.05
N VAL A 99 6.48 -14.27 -10.01
CA VAL A 99 7.37 -13.25 -9.40
C VAL A 99 7.16 -11.89 -10.06
N ARG A 100 7.12 -11.81 -11.39
CA ARG A 100 6.85 -10.57 -12.14
C ARG A 100 5.49 -9.98 -11.79
N THR A 101 4.47 -10.82 -11.71
CA THR A 101 3.10 -10.38 -11.35
C THR A 101 3.05 -9.79 -9.95
N ILE A 102 3.70 -10.41 -8.97
CA ILE A 102 3.78 -9.88 -7.61
C ILE A 102 4.48 -8.51 -7.60
N VAL A 103 5.63 -8.37 -8.27
CA VAL A 103 6.34 -7.07 -8.39
C VAL A 103 5.44 -6.02 -9.06
N ALA A 104 4.82 -6.35 -10.18
CA ALA A 104 3.96 -5.43 -10.91
C ALA A 104 2.78 -4.95 -10.07
N ARG A 105 2.08 -5.86 -9.38
CA ARG A 105 0.94 -5.53 -8.51
C ARG A 105 1.34 -4.69 -7.31
N LEU A 106 2.49 -4.97 -6.68
CA LEU A 106 3.02 -4.13 -5.60
C LEU A 106 3.32 -2.71 -6.07
N MET A 107 3.95 -2.58 -7.23
CA MET A 107 4.25 -1.28 -7.82
C MET A 107 2.98 -0.53 -8.21
N GLU A 108 1.98 -1.20 -8.76
CA GLU A 108 0.67 -0.63 -9.07
C GLU A 108 -0.05 -0.14 -7.80
N CYS A 109 -0.08 -0.97 -6.75
CA CYS A 109 -0.63 -0.57 -5.46
C CYS A 109 0.04 0.69 -4.91
N ALA A 110 1.37 0.76 -4.98
CA ALA A 110 2.14 1.91 -4.50
C ALA A 110 1.98 3.14 -5.41
N ASP A 111 1.73 2.95 -6.71
CA ASP A 111 1.46 4.03 -7.66
C ASP A 111 0.12 4.72 -7.38
N GLN A 112 -0.92 3.93 -7.24
CA GLN A 112 -2.26 4.43 -6.94
C GLN A 112 -2.37 4.98 -5.52
N ARG A 113 -1.49 4.56 -4.60
CA ARG A 113 -1.54 4.89 -3.17
C ARG A 113 -0.16 5.28 -2.63
N PRO A 114 0.26 6.54 -2.82
CA PRO A 114 1.58 7.03 -2.40
C PRO A 114 1.86 6.87 -0.90
N TRP A 115 0.83 6.74 -0.09
CA TRP A 115 0.93 6.50 1.36
C TRP A 115 1.33 5.05 1.70
N LEU A 116 1.20 4.08 0.77
CA LEU A 116 1.36 2.66 1.07
C LEU A 116 2.77 2.33 1.57
N ALA A 117 3.81 2.69 0.83
CA ALA A 117 5.17 2.34 1.18
C ALA A 117 5.64 2.99 2.50
N PRO A 118 5.43 4.30 2.76
CA PRO A 118 5.74 4.90 4.05
C PRO A 118 4.96 4.28 5.21
N LEU A 119 3.66 4.03 5.04
CA LEU A 119 2.83 3.42 6.07
C LEU A 119 3.31 2.01 6.40
N TRP A 120 3.57 1.20 5.37
CA TRP A 120 4.04 -0.18 5.51
C TRP A 120 5.35 -0.27 6.31
N MET A 121 6.33 0.56 5.94
CA MET A 121 7.62 0.57 6.62
C MET A 121 7.53 1.05 8.06
N ARG A 122 6.69 2.05 8.33
CA ARG A 122 6.56 2.66 9.66
C ARG A 122 5.71 1.83 10.61
N GLU A 123 4.60 1.29 10.15
CA GLU A 123 3.56 0.74 11.01
C GLU A 123 3.41 -0.78 10.92
N VAL A 124 4.02 -1.41 9.91
CA VAL A 124 3.96 -2.87 9.73
C VAL A 124 5.32 -3.52 9.92
N VAL A 125 6.37 -2.98 9.29
CA VAL A 125 7.73 -3.54 9.39
C VAL A 125 8.37 -3.19 10.73
N ASN A 126 8.17 -1.97 11.23
CA ASN A 126 8.71 -1.55 12.52
C ASN A 126 8.06 -2.34 13.67
N GLU A 127 8.87 -2.83 14.62
CA GLU A 127 8.39 -3.61 15.77
C GLU A 127 7.44 -2.83 16.68
N GLY A 128 7.59 -1.50 16.75
CA GLY A 128 6.69 -0.62 17.51
C GLY A 128 5.47 -0.12 16.71
N GLY A 129 5.24 -0.63 15.50
CA GLY A 129 4.14 -0.17 14.64
C GLY A 129 2.76 -0.63 15.14
N GLU A 130 1.84 0.31 15.31
CA GLU A 130 0.50 0.03 15.87
C GLU A 130 -0.42 -0.75 14.91
N LEU A 131 -0.10 -0.81 13.60
CA LEU A 131 -0.87 -1.61 12.62
C LEU A 131 -0.29 -3.01 12.42
N ARG A 132 0.90 -3.31 12.96
CA ARG A 132 1.61 -4.56 12.70
C ARG A 132 0.77 -5.81 12.98
N ASP A 133 0.33 -5.99 14.21
CA ASP A 133 -0.41 -7.21 14.59
C ASP A 133 -1.75 -7.31 13.88
N ARG A 134 -2.41 -6.17 13.65
CA ARG A 134 -3.65 -6.11 12.87
C ARG A 134 -3.43 -6.58 11.44
N VAL A 135 -2.36 -6.14 10.79
CA VAL A 135 -2.02 -6.55 9.41
C VAL A 135 -1.57 -8.01 9.37
N LEU A 136 -0.74 -8.45 10.32
CA LEU A 136 -0.28 -9.84 10.40
C LEU A 136 -1.44 -10.84 10.51
N ALA A 137 -2.51 -10.48 11.21
CA ALA A 137 -3.73 -11.30 11.30
C ALA A 137 -4.44 -11.52 9.95
N HIS A 138 -4.18 -10.66 8.96
CA HIS A 138 -4.77 -10.73 7.62
C HIS A 138 -3.79 -11.19 6.53
N LEU A 139 -2.55 -11.54 6.88
CA LEU A 139 -1.62 -12.04 5.88
C LEU A 139 -2.09 -13.41 5.35
N PRO A 140 -2.03 -13.63 4.03
CA PRO A 140 -2.39 -14.90 3.41
C PRO A 140 -1.30 -15.94 3.62
N THR A 141 -1.11 -16.38 4.87
CA THR A 141 0.00 -17.23 5.29
C THR A 141 0.09 -18.53 4.50
N GLU A 142 -1.04 -19.13 4.14
CA GLU A 142 -1.06 -20.35 3.32
C GLU A 142 -0.53 -20.10 1.90
N ARG A 143 -0.89 -18.96 1.29
CA ARG A 143 -0.36 -18.59 -0.04
C ARG A 143 1.11 -18.25 0.00
N LEU A 144 1.57 -17.59 1.05
CA LEU A 144 3.00 -17.32 1.28
C LEU A 144 3.79 -18.62 1.42
N ARG A 145 3.28 -19.58 2.19
CA ARG A 145 3.89 -20.91 2.34
C ARG A 145 3.91 -21.68 1.03
N ALA A 146 2.79 -21.71 0.32
CA ALA A 146 2.70 -22.37 -0.98
C ALA A 146 3.71 -21.78 -1.98
N PHE A 147 3.82 -20.45 -2.06
CA PHE A 147 4.81 -19.79 -2.91
C PHE A 147 6.25 -20.18 -2.55
N ALA A 148 6.60 -20.21 -1.26
CA ALA A 148 7.92 -20.66 -0.82
C ALA A 148 8.18 -22.15 -1.15
N GLN A 149 7.16 -23.01 -1.07
CA GLN A 149 7.26 -24.43 -1.43
C GLN A 149 7.46 -24.60 -2.93
N GLU A 150 6.75 -23.87 -3.79
CA GLU A 150 6.97 -23.88 -5.24
C GLU A 150 8.40 -23.45 -5.60
N LEU A 151 8.90 -22.41 -4.94
CA LEU A 151 10.30 -21.96 -5.09
C LEU A 151 11.29 -23.06 -4.66
N ALA A 152 11.05 -23.74 -3.54
CA ALA A 152 11.91 -24.83 -3.06
C ALA A 152 11.90 -26.02 -4.02
N GLN A 153 10.75 -26.38 -4.59
CA GLN A 153 10.64 -27.44 -5.60
C GLN A 153 11.42 -27.08 -6.88
N ALA A 154 11.27 -25.83 -7.35
CA ALA A 154 12.01 -25.32 -8.50
C ALA A 154 13.53 -25.28 -8.23
N GLN A 155 13.93 -25.00 -7.00
CA GLN A 155 15.34 -25.04 -6.57
C GLN A 155 15.89 -26.48 -6.62
N ALA A 156 15.14 -27.46 -6.12
CA ALA A 156 15.51 -28.87 -6.20
C ALA A 156 15.65 -29.35 -7.64
N GLN A 157 14.93 -28.75 -8.60
CA GLN A 157 15.02 -29.00 -10.04
C GLN A 157 16.12 -28.16 -10.72
N GLY A 158 16.93 -27.40 -9.98
CA GLY A 158 18.01 -26.57 -10.52
C GLY A 158 17.56 -25.32 -11.29
N GLN A 159 16.29 -24.93 -11.18
CA GLN A 159 15.74 -23.74 -11.83
C GLN A 159 16.01 -22.46 -11.03
N ILE A 160 16.16 -22.60 -9.71
CA ILE A 160 16.46 -21.53 -8.75
C ILE A 160 17.89 -21.70 -8.26
N HIS A 161 18.58 -20.58 -8.04
CA HIS A 161 19.94 -20.57 -7.52
C HIS A 161 20.00 -21.24 -6.14
N PRO A 162 20.94 -22.18 -5.87
CA PRO A 162 20.97 -22.99 -4.65
C PRO A 162 21.24 -22.18 -3.38
N GLY A 163 21.86 -21.01 -3.49
CA GLY A 163 22.13 -20.12 -2.36
C GLY A 163 20.95 -19.22 -1.93
N ILE A 164 19.82 -19.30 -2.61
CA ILE A 164 18.63 -18.51 -2.27
C ILE A 164 17.76 -19.29 -1.25
N ASP A 165 17.39 -18.65 -0.15
CA ASP A 165 16.37 -19.20 0.74
C ASP A 165 14.97 -18.87 0.18
N PRO A 166 14.17 -19.86 -0.21
CA PRO A 166 12.84 -19.64 -0.78
C PRO A 166 11.90 -18.83 0.12
N ARG A 167 12.07 -18.91 1.44
CA ARG A 167 11.24 -18.19 2.42
C ARG A 167 11.50 -16.69 2.42
N LEU A 168 12.68 -16.25 1.98
CA LEU A 168 13.07 -14.84 1.95
C LEU A 168 12.75 -14.14 0.62
N VAL A 169 12.33 -14.88 -0.42
CA VAL A 169 12.10 -14.31 -1.75
C VAL A 169 11.03 -13.22 -1.72
N PHE A 170 9.90 -13.47 -1.06
CA PHE A 170 8.85 -12.44 -0.96
C PHE A 170 9.32 -11.21 -0.17
N LEU A 171 10.07 -11.41 0.90
CA LEU A 171 10.67 -10.30 1.66
C LEU A 171 11.64 -9.49 0.79
N SER A 172 12.45 -10.17 -0.05
CA SER A 172 13.32 -9.51 -1.03
C SER A 172 12.53 -8.70 -2.05
N ILE A 173 11.39 -9.20 -2.52
CA ILE A 173 10.48 -8.45 -3.39
C ILE A 173 9.99 -7.17 -2.69
N LEU A 174 9.49 -7.27 -1.45
CA LEU A 174 9.06 -6.11 -0.67
C LEU A 174 10.20 -5.10 -0.48
N GLY A 175 11.40 -5.58 -0.14
CA GLY A 175 12.58 -4.73 0.05
C GLY A 175 13.01 -4.01 -1.21
N THR A 176 12.98 -4.66 -2.37
CA THR A 176 13.39 -4.05 -3.65
C THR A 176 12.31 -3.15 -4.26
N THR A 177 11.06 -3.24 -3.83
CA THR A 177 9.94 -2.43 -4.34
C THR A 177 9.53 -1.32 -3.38
N LEU A 178 9.12 -1.65 -2.16
CA LEU A 178 8.56 -0.66 -1.22
C LEU A 178 9.63 0.17 -0.51
N LEU A 179 10.80 -0.39 -0.19
CA LEU A 179 11.85 0.36 0.52
C LEU A 179 12.36 1.57 -0.29
N PRO A 180 12.68 1.47 -1.58
CA PRO A 180 13.07 2.64 -2.38
C PRO A 180 12.01 3.74 -2.40
N LEU A 181 10.72 3.37 -2.46
CA LEU A 181 9.61 4.30 -2.44
C LEU A 181 9.45 4.98 -1.08
N ALA A 182 9.54 4.22 0.01
CA ALA A 182 9.44 4.76 1.37
C ALA A 182 10.61 5.70 1.71
N THR A 183 11.79 5.46 1.12
CA THR A 183 13.02 6.22 1.37
C THR A 183 13.35 7.23 0.28
N ALA A 184 12.42 7.52 -0.63
CA ALA A 184 12.63 8.41 -1.78
C ALA A 184 13.18 9.80 -1.38
N GLY A 185 12.80 10.32 -0.20
CA GLY A 185 13.34 11.57 0.34
C GLY A 185 14.86 11.52 0.64
N VAL A 186 15.36 10.35 1.09
CA VAL A 186 16.79 10.12 1.34
C VAL A 186 17.55 10.09 0.01
N TRP A 187 17.06 9.33 -0.96
CA TRP A 187 17.73 9.17 -2.25
C TRP A 187 17.78 10.45 -3.04
N ARG A 188 16.75 11.30 -2.97
CA ARG A 188 16.80 12.67 -3.55
C ARG A 188 17.90 13.55 -2.97
N ARG A 189 18.25 13.35 -1.69
CA ARG A 189 19.39 14.08 -1.08
C ARG A 189 20.74 13.52 -1.53
N VAL A 190 20.83 12.20 -1.77
CA VAL A 190 22.07 11.52 -2.18
C VAL A 190 22.39 11.79 -3.65
N TRP A 191 21.41 11.66 -4.54
CA TRP A 191 21.59 11.71 -5.99
C TRP A 191 21.22 13.06 -6.62
N GLY A 192 20.66 14.00 -5.84
CA GLY A 192 20.16 15.27 -6.34
C GLY A 192 18.73 15.18 -6.85
N GLN A 193 18.15 16.36 -7.15
CA GLN A 193 16.76 16.45 -7.65
C GLN A 193 16.65 16.17 -9.15
N ASP A 194 17.75 16.25 -9.86
CA ASP A 194 17.80 16.14 -11.33
C ASP A 194 17.72 14.67 -11.82
N GLN A 195 17.86 13.70 -10.92
CA GLN A 195 17.74 12.26 -11.22
C GLN A 195 16.75 11.60 -10.26
N PRO A 196 15.45 11.89 -10.35
CA PRO A 196 14.45 11.23 -9.52
C PRO A 196 14.41 9.74 -9.90
N LEU A 197 14.52 8.87 -8.90
CA LEU A 197 14.17 7.45 -9.09
C LEU A 197 12.67 7.39 -9.35
N ASP A 198 12.32 7.23 -10.62
CA ASP A 198 10.93 7.03 -10.99
C ASP A 198 10.50 5.58 -10.67
N ARG A 199 9.19 5.38 -10.64
CA ARG A 199 8.61 4.08 -10.29
C ARG A 199 8.89 3.02 -11.35
N THR A 200 8.99 3.43 -12.60
CA THR A 200 9.32 2.55 -13.73
C THR A 200 10.74 2.02 -13.57
N ALA A 201 11.70 2.89 -13.22
CA ALA A 201 13.07 2.50 -12.94
C ALA A 201 13.16 1.54 -11.75
N ILE A 202 12.42 1.80 -10.65
CA ILE A 202 12.38 0.91 -9.47
C ILE A 202 11.79 -0.45 -9.85
N SER A 203 10.69 -0.49 -10.60
CA SER A 203 10.07 -1.74 -11.06
C SER A 203 11.00 -2.55 -11.96
N ALA A 204 11.61 -1.90 -12.95
CA ALA A 204 12.57 -2.54 -13.86
C ALA A 204 13.80 -3.07 -13.10
N HIS A 205 14.34 -2.29 -12.17
CA HIS A 205 15.45 -2.69 -11.32
C HIS A 205 15.08 -3.90 -10.44
N ALA A 206 13.93 -3.87 -9.76
CA ALA A 206 13.47 -4.97 -8.92
C ALA A 206 13.30 -6.26 -9.74
N CYS A 207 12.64 -6.18 -10.89
CA CYS A 207 12.49 -7.33 -11.78
C CYS A 207 13.86 -7.87 -12.24
N ALA A 208 14.75 -7.00 -12.70
CA ALA A 208 16.08 -7.42 -13.16
C ALA A 208 16.89 -8.07 -12.04
N LEU A 209 16.96 -7.44 -10.88
CA LEU A 209 17.72 -7.94 -9.73
C LEU A 209 17.18 -9.31 -9.27
N ILE A 210 15.87 -9.42 -9.10
CA ILE A 210 15.25 -10.66 -8.61
C ILE A 210 15.38 -11.76 -9.65
N GLU A 211 15.11 -11.48 -10.93
CA GLU A 211 15.16 -12.50 -11.95
C GLU A 211 16.57 -13.04 -12.19
N HIS A 212 17.58 -12.18 -12.26
CA HIS A 212 18.96 -12.59 -12.46
C HIS A 212 19.59 -13.22 -11.21
N GLY A 213 19.16 -12.80 -10.01
CA GLY A 213 19.62 -13.39 -8.76
C GLY A 213 18.91 -14.67 -8.39
N LEU A 214 17.61 -14.77 -8.68
CA LEU A 214 16.77 -15.88 -8.27
C LEU A 214 16.88 -17.09 -9.20
N PHE A 215 16.77 -16.87 -10.52
CA PHE A 215 16.71 -17.94 -11.48
C PHE A 215 18.09 -18.31 -11.99
N SER A 216 18.43 -19.60 -11.92
CA SER A 216 19.67 -20.12 -12.47
C SER A 216 19.74 -19.83 -13.97
N SER A 217 20.83 -19.23 -14.44
CA SER A 217 21.12 -19.21 -15.87
C SER A 217 21.33 -20.66 -16.33
N ARG A 218 20.54 -21.14 -17.31
CA ARG A 218 20.87 -22.40 -17.98
C ARG A 218 22.28 -22.24 -18.55
N ARG A 219 23.30 -22.74 -17.84
CA ARG A 219 24.58 -23.05 -18.52
C ARG A 219 24.25 -24.05 -19.61
N ARG A 220 24.24 -23.61 -20.87
CA ARG A 220 24.42 -24.56 -21.97
C ARG A 220 25.72 -25.32 -21.64
N ARG A 221 25.60 -26.57 -21.20
CA ARG A 221 26.77 -27.46 -21.23
C ARG A 221 27.24 -27.53 -22.69
N PRO A 222 28.55 -27.34 -22.92
CA PRO A 222 29.13 -27.52 -24.25
C PRO A 222 28.89 -28.94 -24.78
#